data_cf5b8811973f91c8555ae4105f4194e7
#
_entry.id   cf5b8811973f91c8555ae4105f4194e7
#
_cell.length_a   1.000
_cell.length_b   1.000
_cell.length_c   1.000
_cell.angle_alpha   90.00
_cell.angle_beta   90.00
_cell.angle_gamma   90.00
#
_symmetry.space_group_name_H-M   'P 1'
#
loop_
_entity.id
_entity.type
_entity.pdbx_description
1 polymer ?
#
loop_
_entity_poly.entity_id
_entity_poly.type
_entity_poly.pdbx_seq_one_letter_code
_entity_poly.pdbx_strand_id
1 'polypeptide(L)'
;MSVRKFGFNRERAEVGEAKEAVFAVTIPEERGSLRRFCELLGARNVTEFNYRIADASKAHIFVGIATQKASDSTQIAKSFSKSGFDTIDLTHDELAKSHLRHMVGGRSQLAKDELLYRFEFPEKPGALMKFLTSMAPNWNISLFHYRNHGADYGRILVGMQVPSSDKKELKKFLAGLGYPHWDESNNPAYKLFLA
;
A
#
# COMPACT_ATOMS: atom_id res chain seq x y z
N MET A 1 -21.68 -9.64 43.01
CA MET A 1 -21.30 -10.24 41.71
C MET A 1 -20.35 -9.32 41.01
N SER A 2 -19.10 -9.77 40.90
CA SER A 2 -17.94 -8.96 40.50
C SER A 2 -17.85 -8.84 38.99
N VAL A 3 -17.84 -7.60 38.46
CA VAL A 3 -17.50 -7.32 37.06
C VAL A 3 -15.98 -7.31 36.97
N ARG A 4 -15.38 -8.43 36.58
CA ARG A 4 -13.95 -8.53 36.28
C ARG A 4 -13.69 -8.20 34.82
N LYS A 5 -13.03 -7.05 34.59
CA LYS A 5 -11.82 -6.82 33.77
C LYS A 5 -11.85 -7.24 32.29
N PHE A 6 -12.11 -6.27 31.47
CA PHE A 6 -11.59 -6.17 30.09
C PHE A 6 -10.37 -5.23 30.02
N GLY A 7 -9.43 -5.34 30.95
CA GLY A 7 -8.26 -4.45 31.03
C GLY A 7 -7.02 -4.94 30.27
N PHE A 8 -6.92 -6.21 29.92
CA PHE A 8 -5.67 -6.80 29.44
C PHE A 8 -5.39 -6.62 27.93
N ASN A 9 -6.43 -6.35 27.14
CA ASN A 9 -6.27 -6.16 25.69
C ASN A 9 -5.95 -4.71 25.32
N ARG A 10 -6.27 -3.74 26.17
CA ARG A 10 -6.07 -2.31 25.89
C ARG A 10 -4.59 -1.90 25.98
N GLU A 11 -3.87 -2.33 27.00
CA GLU A 11 -2.44 -2.06 27.15
C GLU A 11 -1.57 -2.69 26.04
N ARG A 12 -1.92 -3.90 25.56
CA ARG A 12 -1.22 -4.52 24.43
C ARG A 12 -1.53 -3.83 23.09
N ALA A 13 -2.74 -3.36 22.90
CA ALA A 13 -3.12 -2.56 21.75
C ALA A 13 -2.41 -1.19 21.77
N GLU A 14 -2.41 -0.50 22.92
CA GLU A 14 -1.75 0.80 23.08
C GLU A 14 -0.22 0.71 22.88
N VAL A 15 0.43 -0.35 23.33
CA VAL A 15 1.88 -0.58 23.10
C VAL A 15 2.18 -0.91 21.63
N GLY A 16 1.27 -1.59 20.93
CA GLY A 16 1.37 -1.85 19.48
C GLY A 16 1.13 -0.57 18.66
N GLU A 17 0.12 0.21 19.04
CA GLU A 17 -0.25 1.47 18.38
C GLU A 17 0.80 2.58 18.53
N ALA A 18 1.55 2.62 19.65
CA ALA A 18 2.62 3.60 19.88
C ALA A 18 3.86 3.38 18.98
N LYS A 19 3.91 2.28 18.24
CA LYS A 19 5.02 1.92 17.34
C LYS A 19 4.69 2.04 15.86
N GLU A 20 3.56 2.62 15.52
CA GLU A 20 3.12 2.83 14.14
C GLU A 20 2.68 4.27 13.94
N ALA A 21 3.18 4.91 12.90
CA ALA A 21 2.67 6.18 12.40
C ALA A 21 1.86 5.94 11.12
N VAL A 22 0.73 6.62 10.99
CA VAL A 22 -0.22 6.44 9.87
C VAL A 22 -0.42 7.79 9.18
N PHE A 23 -0.36 7.78 7.84
CA PHE A 23 -0.45 8.99 7.03
C PHE A 23 -1.41 8.82 5.87
N ALA A 24 -2.14 9.90 5.53
CA ALA A 24 -2.71 10.09 4.21
C ALA A 24 -1.78 10.98 3.41
N VAL A 25 -1.33 10.50 2.26
CA VAL A 25 -0.42 11.25 1.37
C VAL A 25 -1.07 11.42 0.02
N THR A 26 -1.18 12.66 -0.44
CA THR A 26 -1.70 12.98 -1.77
C THR A 26 -0.56 13.07 -2.77
N ILE A 27 -0.66 12.30 -3.85
CA ILE A 27 0.28 12.31 -4.97
C ILE A 27 -0.42 12.71 -6.26
N PRO A 28 0.28 13.29 -7.26
CA PRO A 28 -0.26 13.44 -8.61
C PRO A 28 -0.61 12.06 -9.21
N GLU A 29 -1.76 11.96 -9.89
CA GLU A 29 -2.13 10.71 -10.59
C GLU A 29 -1.46 10.69 -11.97
N GLU A 30 -0.17 10.44 -11.98
CA GLU A 30 0.66 10.29 -13.17
C GLU A 30 1.65 9.14 -13.03
N ARG A 31 2.05 8.58 -14.16
CA ARG A 31 3.01 7.46 -14.16
C ARG A 31 4.29 7.82 -13.42
N GLY A 32 4.71 6.95 -12.53
CA GLY A 32 5.91 7.10 -11.71
C GLY A 32 5.71 7.87 -10.40
N SER A 33 4.57 8.50 -10.15
CA SER A 33 4.31 9.21 -8.87
C SER A 33 4.38 8.28 -7.68
N LEU A 34 3.77 7.10 -7.77
CA LEU A 34 3.84 6.08 -6.72
C LEU A 34 5.30 5.67 -6.46
N ARG A 35 6.09 5.48 -7.51
CA ARG A 35 7.51 5.14 -7.38
C ARG A 35 8.30 6.24 -6.69
N ARG A 36 8.12 7.53 -7.09
CA ARG A 36 8.76 8.68 -6.42
C ARG A 36 8.42 8.74 -4.93
N PHE A 37 7.16 8.47 -4.58
CA PHE A 37 6.77 8.41 -3.18
C PHE A 37 7.44 7.23 -2.45
N CYS A 38 7.51 6.06 -3.04
CA CYS A 38 8.19 4.90 -2.46
C CYS A 38 9.71 5.10 -2.33
N GLU A 39 10.35 5.83 -3.25
CA GLU A 39 11.76 6.24 -3.11
C GLU A 39 11.96 7.11 -1.85
N LEU A 40 11.02 8.02 -1.57
CA LEU A 40 11.04 8.86 -0.36
C LEU A 40 10.80 8.06 0.93
N LEU A 41 10.00 6.99 0.88
CA LEU A 41 9.86 6.05 2.00
C LEU A 41 11.22 5.41 2.36
N GLY A 42 12.03 5.13 1.36
CA GLY A 42 13.37 4.59 1.56
C GLY A 42 13.36 3.22 2.23
N ALA A 43 14.23 3.05 3.23
CA ALA A 43 14.37 1.79 3.99
C ALA A 43 13.41 1.69 5.20
N ARG A 44 12.40 2.55 5.32
CA ARG A 44 11.44 2.49 6.43
C ARG A 44 10.62 1.20 6.34
N ASN A 45 10.31 0.65 7.50
CA ASN A 45 9.45 -0.51 7.59
C ASN A 45 7.98 -0.07 7.42
N VAL A 46 7.42 -0.38 6.27
CA VAL A 46 6.00 -0.11 5.95
C VAL A 46 5.16 -1.23 6.53
N THR A 47 4.20 -0.90 7.37
CA THR A 47 3.27 -1.85 8.00
C THR A 47 2.02 -2.05 7.16
N GLU A 48 1.59 -1.01 6.46
CA GLU A 48 0.42 -1.03 5.60
C GLU A 48 0.59 -0.04 4.45
N PHE A 49 0.05 -0.37 3.29
CA PHE A 49 0.01 0.53 2.13
C PHE A 49 -1.27 0.28 1.34
N ASN A 50 -2.05 1.33 1.13
CA ASN A 50 -3.32 1.25 0.43
C ASN A 50 -3.43 2.39 -0.59
N TYR A 51 -3.59 2.03 -1.85
CA TYR A 51 -3.73 2.96 -2.97
C TYR A 51 -4.75 2.41 -3.97
N ARG A 52 -5.63 3.28 -4.45
CA ARG A 52 -6.52 2.99 -5.58
C ARG A 52 -6.64 4.23 -6.43
N ILE A 53 -6.49 4.08 -7.73
CA ILE A 53 -6.78 5.13 -8.70
C ILE A 53 -8.26 5.47 -8.65
N ALA A 54 -8.60 6.72 -8.33
CA ALA A 54 -9.98 7.17 -8.18
C ALA A 54 -10.25 8.51 -8.86
N ASP A 55 -9.24 9.35 -9.03
CA ASP A 55 -9.31 10.68 -9.65
C ASP A 55 -8.21 10.80 -10.72
N ALA A 56 -8.47 11.54 -11.80
CA ALA A 56 -7.55 11.65 -12.92
C ALA A 56 -6.35 12.58 -12.65
N SER A 57 -6.40 13.38 -11.60
CA SER A 57 -5.39 14.41 -11.28
C SER A 57 -4.57 14.07 -10.05
N LYS A 58 -5.15 13.38 -9.09
CA LYS A 58 -4.51 13.08 -7.80
C LYS A 58 -4.99 11.75 -7.22
N ALA A 59 -4.14 11.14 -6.43
CA ALA A 59 -4.47 9.96 -5.65
C ALA A 59 -4.12 10.16 -4.19
N HIS A 60 -4.87 9.47 -3.32
CA HIS A 60 -4.63 9.45 -1.88
C HIS A 60 -4.10 8.08 -1.49
N ILE A 61 -2.93 8.08 -0.87
CA ILE A 61 -2.28 6.90 -0.33
C ILE A 61 -2.53 6.85 1.17
N PHE A 62 -2.98 5.72 1.67
CA PHE A 62 -2.96 5.40 3.10
C PHE A 62 -1.71 4.57 3.38
N VAL A 63 -0.82 5.05 4.25
CA VAL A 63 0.43 4.35 4.56
C VAL A 63 0.69 4.31 6.06
N GLY A 64 0.96 3.12 6.57
CA GLY A 64 1.45 2.85 7.92
C GLY A 64 2.96 2.62 7.91
N ILE A 65 3.67 3.18 8.87
CA ILE A 65 5.12 3.08 9.00
C ILE A 65 5.46 2.73 10.44
N ALA A 66 6.26 1.69 10.65
CA ALA A 66 6.76 1.36 11.97
C ALA A 66 7.69 2.48 12.48
N THR A 67 7.48 2.90 13.73
CA THR A 67 8.23 3.95 14.40
C THR A 67 8.81 3.44 15.72
N GLN A 68 9.84 4.09 16.22
CA GLN A 68 10.40 3.78 17.54
C GLN A 68 9.83 4.70 18.63
N LYS A 69 9.47 5.93 18.24
CA LYS A 69 8.95 6.97 19.14
C LYS A 69 7.75 7.68 18.53
N ALA A 70 6.81 8.11 19.35
CA ALA A 70 5.64 8.87 18.91
C ALA A 70 6.01 10.19 18.18
N SER A 71 7.14 10.81 18.52
CA SER A 71 7.64 12.02 17.83
C SER A 71 8.08 11.80 16.38
N ASP A 72 8.31 10.55 15.99
CA ASP A 72 8.81 10.22 14.65
C ASP A 72 7.76 10.53 13.57
N SER A 73 6.47 10.43 13.90
CA SER A 73 5.37 10.73 12.96
C SER A 73 5.46 12.16 12.41
N THR A 74 5.66 13.14 13.30
CA THR A 74 5.78 14.56 12.92
C THR A 74 6.98 14.80 11.98
N GLN A 75 8.11 14.13 12.23
CA GLN A 75 9.31 14.27 11.37
C GLN A 75 9.09 13.64 10.00
N ILE A 76 8.44 12.48 9.96
CA ILE A 76 8.10 11.78 8.71
C ILE A 76 7.13 12.63 7.90
N ALA A 77 6.05 13.14 8.49
CA ALA A 77 5.09 14.02 7.83
C ALA A 77 5.76 15.26 7.23
N LYS A 78 6.64 15.92 7.99
CA LYS A 78 7.43 17.07 7.52
C LYS A 78 8.34 16.71 6.34
N SER A 79 8.94 15.52 6.35
CA SER A 79 9.80 15.04 5.27
C SER A 79 9.00 14.87 3.97
N PHE A 80 7.81 14.29 4.05
CA PHE A 80 6.92 14.10 2.90
C PHE A 80 6.45 15.46 2.34
N SER A 81 5.99 16.36 3.21
CA SER A 81 5.55 17.70 2.82
C SER A 81 6.67 18.53 2.19
N LYS A 82 7.90 18.47 2.71
CA LYS A 82 9.07 19.15 2.12
C LYS A 82 9.42 18.61 0.73
N SER A 83 9.10 17.37 0.44
CA SER A 83 9.30 16.74 -0.87
C SER A 83 8.13 16.98 -1.83
N GLY A 84 7.19 17.87 -1.47
CA GLY A 84 6.08 18.29 -2.34
C GLY A 84 4.84 17.39 -2.27
N PHE A 85 4.78 16.44 -1.31
CA PHE A 85 3.60 15.60 -1.10
C PHE A 85 2.71 16.17 0.01
N ASP A 86 1.47 16.53 -0.32
CA ASP A 86 0.48 16.94 0.69
C ASP A 86 0.23 15.76 1.63
N THR A 87 0.46 15.97 2.93
CA THR A 87 0.51 14.90 3.91
C THR A 87 -0.27 15.26 5.17
N ILE A 88 -1.18 14.37 5.55
CA ILE A 88 -1.94 14.44 6.80
C ILE A 88 -1.44 13.33 7.72
N ASP A 89 -1.03 13.69 8.94
CA ASP A 89 -0.71 12.74 10.00
C ASP A 89 -2.00 12.21 10.63
N LEU A 90 -2.30 10.94 10.42
CA LEU A 90 -3.48 10.22 10.93
C LEU A 90 -3.14 9.31 12.12
N THR A 91 -1.95 9.44 12.69
CA THR A 91 -1.45 8.55 13.77
C THR A 91 -2.39 8.51 14.98
N HIS A 92 -3.13 9.59 15.23
CA HIS A 92 -4.09 9.68 16.34
C HIS A 92 -5.56 9.72 15.88
N ASP A 93 -5.82 9.42 14.61
CA ASP A 93 -7.17 9.39 14.06
C ASP A 93 -7.78 7.98 14.19
N GLU A 94 -8.79 7.85 15.05
CA GLU A 94 -9.46 6.56 15.32
C GLU A 94 -10.25 6.03 14.11
N LEU A 95 -10.85 6.91 13.29
CA LEU A 95 -11.54 6.51 12.06
C LEU A 95 -10.55 5.85 11.09
N ALA A 96 -9.39 6.49 10.91
CA ALA A 96 -8.36 5.98 10.03
C ALA A 96 -7.82 4.63 10.50
N LYS A 97 -7.50 4.50 11.77
CA LYS A 97 -6.93 3.28 12.37
C LYS A 97 -7.89 2.09 12.38
N SER A 98 -9.15 2.34 12.71
CA SER A 98 -10.13 1.28 12.94
C SER A 98 -10.89 0.88 11.68
N HIS A 99 -11.04 1.78 10.72
CA HIS A 99 -11.92 1.58 9.57
C HIS A 99 -11.22 1.75 8.22
N LEU A 100 -10.54 2.88 7.95
CA LEU A 100 -9.95 3.14 6.63
C LEU A 100 -8.87 2.14 6.27
N ARG A 101 -8.08 1.68 7.22
CA ARG A 101 -7.00 0.73 7.00
C ARG A 101 -7.43 -0.62 6.43
N HIS A 102 -8.72 -0.97 6.52
CA HIS A 102 -9.25 -2.24 5.99
C HIS A 102 -9.88 -2.08 4.61
N MET A 103 -9.90 -0.88 4.04
CA MET A 103 -10.51 -0.59 2.76
C MET A 103 -9.47 -0.65 1.64
N VAL A 104 -9.67 -1.55 0.69
CA VAL A 104 -8.81 -1.71 -0.50
C VAL A 104 -9.16 -0.68 -1.60
N GLY A 105 -10.18 0.12 -1.39
CA GLY A 105 -10.82 0.95 -2.39
C GLY A 105 -12.00 0.21 -3.02
N GLY A 106 -12.55 0.73 -4.09
CA GLY A 106 -13.72 0.18 -4.78
C GLY A 106 -13.49 0.11 -6.29
N ARG A 107 -14.57 0.06 -7.04
CA ARG A 107 -14.53 0.15 -8.50
C ARG A 107 -14.00 1.50 -8.94
N SER A 108 -13.20 1.51 -10.00
CA SER A 108 -12.68 2.72 -10.60
C SER A 108 -12.91 2.72 -12.11
N GLN A 109 -13.55 3.75 -12.62
CA GLN A 109 -13.72 3.95 -14.07
C GLN A 109 -12.40 4.29 -14.79
N LEU A 110 -11.37 4.65 -14.06
CA LEU A 110 -10.04 4.98 -14.57
C LEU A 110 -9.14 3.74 -14.75
N ALA A 111 -9.49 2.62 -14.13
CA ALA A 111 -8.74 1.37 -14.21
C ALA A 111 -9.05 0.59 -15.49
N LYS A 112 -8.55 1.11 -16.64
CA LYS A 112 -8.69 0.44 -17.94
C LYS A 112 -7.59 -0.59 -18.13
N ASP A 113 -7.91 -1.73 -18.82
CA ASP A 113 -6.98 -2.82 -19.08
C ASP A 113 -6.27 -3.34 -17.82
N GLU A 114 -7.00 -3.34 -16.70
CA GLU A 114 -6.48 -3.74 -15.42
C GLU A 114 -6.33 -5.26 -15.33
N LEU A 115 -5.14 -5.71 -14.97
CA LEU A 115 -4.85 -7.06 -14.54
C LEU A 115 -4.60 -7.05 -13.03
N LEU A 116 -5.25 -7.96 -12.32
CA LEU A 116 -5.11 -8.07 -10.88
C LEU A 116 -4.23 -9.27 -10.51
N TYR A 117 -3.17 -9.00 -9.77
CA TYR A 117 -2.26 -10.03 -9.27
C TYR A 117 -2.12 -9.97 -7.75
N ARG A 118 -2.09 -11.12 -7.13
CA ARG A 118 -1.67 -11.29 -5.74
C ARG A 118 -0.22 -11.77 -5.72
N PHE A 119 0.59 -11.16 -4.86
CA PHE A 119 2.00 -11.50 -4.69
C PHE A 119 2.33 -11.85 -3.23
N GLU A 120 3.37 -12.62 -3.05
CA GLU A 120 4.09 -12.74 -1.78
C GLU A 120 5.47 -12.10 -1.94
N PHE A 121 5.67 -10.94 -1.31
CA PHE A 121 6.96 -10.26 -1.31
C PHE A 121 7.78 -10.71 -0.11
N PRO A 122 9.08 -10.95 -0.28
CA PRO A 122 9.95 -11.18 0.87
C PRO A 122 10.00 -9.93 1.76
N GLU A 123 9.86 -10.12 3.07
CA GLU A 123 9.96 -9.05 4.07
C GLU A 123 11.42 -8.60 4.24
N LYS A 124 11.94 -7.96 3.21
CA LYS A 124 13.29 -7.38 3.20
C LYS A 124 13.30 -6.00 2.55
N PRO A 125 14.17 -5.10 2.98
CA PRO A 125 14.34 -3.80 2.35
C PRO A 125 14.55 -3.92 0.84
N GLY A 126 13.89 -3.06 0.07
CA GLY A 126 14.03 -2.99 -1.39
C GLY A 126 13.14 -3.94 -2.19
N ALA A 127 12.37 -4.85 -1.59
CA ALA A 127 11.49 -5.75 -2.34
C ALA A 127 10.44 -5.00 -3.16
N LEU A 128 9.79 -3.98 -2.57
CA LEU A 128 8.85 -3.12 -3.27
C LEU A 128 9.54 -2.30 -4.38
N MET A 129 10.71 -1.74 -4.11
CA MET A 129 11.45 -0.97 -5.12
C MET A 129 11.89 -1.85 -6.29
N LYS A 130 12.34 -3.09 -6.03
CA LYS A 130 12.63 -4.05 -7.09
C LYS A 130 11.41 -4.28 -7.97
N PHE A 131 10.23 -4.46 -7.39
CA PHE A 131 8.97 -4.61 -8.14
C PHE A 131 8.72 -3.38 -9.02
N LEU A 132 8.71 -2.17 -8.44
CA LEU A 132 8.38 -0.92 -9.15
C LEU A 132 9.39 -0.58 -10.25
N THR A 133 10.68 -0.82 -10.03
CA THR A 133 11.73 -0.56 -11.02
C THR A 133 11.80 -1.60 -12.14
N SER A 134 11.26 -2.79 -11.91
CA SER A 134 11.20 -3.85 -12.92
C SER A 134 10.00 -3.72 -13.85
N MET A 135 9.00 -2.90 -13.53
CA MET A 135 7.82 -2.66 -14.37
C MET A 135 8.22 -1.94 -15.66
N ALA A 136 7.52 -2.24 -16.76
CA ALA A 136 7.68 -1.49 -17.99
C ALA A 136 7.22 -0.02 -17.82
N PRO A 137 7.89 0.95 -18.47
CA PRO A 137 7.62 2.39 -18.25
C PRO A 137 6.21 2.84 -18.68
N ASN A 138 5.58 2.10 -19.60
CA ASN A 138 4.23 2.38 -20.09
C ASN A 138 3.13 1.75 -19.25
N TRP A 139 3.46 0.94 -18.23
CA TRP A 139 2.47 0.36 -17.33
C TRP A 139 2.19 1.31 -16.17
N ASN A 140 0.98 1.24 -15.63
CA ASN A 140 0.59 2.00 -14.46
C ASN A 140 0.04 1.06 -13.39
N ILE A 141 0.20 1.45 -12.12
CA ILE A 141 -0.46 0.79 -11.00
C ILE A 141 -1.79 1.48 -10.78
N SER A 142 -2.87 0.72 -10.77
CA SER A 142 -4.24 1.19 -10.54
C SER A 142 -4.74 0.85 -9.14
N LEU A 143 -4.17 -0.18 -8.52
CA LEU A 143 -4.46 -0.62 -7.17
C LEU A 143 -3.18 -1.15 -6.53
N PHE A 144 -2.92 -0.77 -5.29
CA PHE A 144 -1.87 -1.36 -4.50
C PHE A 144 -2.33 -1.48 -3.04
N HIS A 145 -2.39 -2.71 -2.56
CA HIS A 145 -2.71 -2.99 -1.17
C HIS A 145 -1.65 -3.92 -0.58
N TYR A 146 -1.01 -3.48 0.47
CA TYR A 146 -0.04 -4.23 1.24
C TYR A 146 -0.40 -4.21 2.72
N ARG A 147 -0.28 -5.36 3.35
CA ARG A 147 -0.42 -5.49 4.79
C ARG A 147 0.61 -6.46 5.34
N ASN A 148 1.37 -6.00 6.30
CA ASN A 148 2.29 -6.84 7.07
C ASN A 148 1.52 -7.55 8.18
N HIS A 149 1.57 -8.88 8.19
CA HIS A 149 0.97 -9.72 9.22
C HIS A 149 2.00 -10.33 10.17
N GLY A 150 3.24 -9.82 10.18
CA GLY A 150 4.32 -10.34 11.03
C GLY A 150 4.89 -11.68 10.55
N ALA A 151 4.67 -12.05 9.29
CA ALA A 151 5.26 -13.22 8.65
C ALA A 151 6.51 -12.85 7.83
N ASP A 152 7.28 -13.85 7.39
CA ASP A 152 8.47 -13.64 6.55
C ASP A 152 8.15 -13.09 5.14
N TYR A 153 6.86 -13.02 4.79
CA TYR A 153 6.37 -12.55 3.50
C TYR A 153 5.19 -11.59 3.67
N GLY A 154 5.28 -10.43 3.01
CA GLY A 154 4.18 -9.49 2.85
C GLY A 154 3.20 -9.95 1.78
N ARG A 155 1.91 -9.93 2.10
CA ARG A 155 0.83 -10.23 1.13
C ARG A 155 0.41 -8.95 0.45
N ILE A 156 0.49 -8.97 -0.88
CA ILE A 156 0.26 -7.79 -1.71
C ILE A 156 -0.77 -8.09 -2.78
N LEU A 157 -1.70 -7.15 -2.97
CA LEU A 157 -2.63 -7.14 -4.08
C LEU A 157 -2.27 -5.95 -4.98
N VAL A 158 -2.04 -6.20 -6.26
CA VAL A 158 -1.66 -5.16 -7.23
C VAL A 158 -2.59 -5.22 -8.44
N GLY A 159 -3.22 -4.10 -8.76
CA GLY A 159 -3.83 -3.85 -10.05
C GLY A 159 -2.83 -3.13 -10.96
N MET A 160 -2.60 -3.67 -12.15
CA MET A 160 -1.69 -3.10 -13.13
C MET A 160 -2.44 -2.86 -14.44
N GLN A 161 -2.30 -1.67 -15.00
CA GLN A 161 -2.80 -1.34 -16.33
C GLN A 161 -1.75 -1.75 -17.36
N VAL A 162 -1.99 -2.89 -18.01
CA VAL A 162 -1.05 -3.51 -18.96
C VAL A 162 -1.73 -3.63 -20.31
N PRO A 163 -1.23 -2.94 -21.35
CA PRO A 163 -1.76 -3.09 -22.71
C PRO A 163 -1.80 -4.55 -23.15
N SER A 164 -2.84 -4.96 -23.88
CA SER A 164 -3.00 -6.34 -24.35
C SER A 164 -1.87 -6.81 -25.27
N SER A 165 -1.16 -5.87 -25.93
CA SER A 165 0.06 -6.11 -26.71
C SER A 165 1.22 -6.64 -25.87
N ASP A 166 1.27 -6.30 -24.58
CA ASP A 166 2.44 -6.46 -23.71
C ASP A 166 2.41 -7.78 -22.91
N LYS A 167 1.56 -8.73 -23.29
CA LYS A 167 1.44 -10.04 -22.60
C LYS A 167 2.76 -10.82 -22.50
N LYS A 168 3.63 -10.69 -23.49
CA LYS A 168 4.97 -11.33 -23.47
C LYS A 168 5.90 -10.67 -22.48
N GLU A 169 5.88 -9.34 -22.44
CA GLU A 169 6.65 -8.52 -21.51
C GLU A 169 6.18 -8.78 -20.07
N LEU A 170 4.88 -8.87 -19.85
CA LEU A 170 4.32 -9.21 -18.54
C LEU A 170 4.84 -10.57 -18.05
N LYS A 171 4.87 -11.59 -18.90
CA LYS A 171 5.44 -12.90 -18.52
C LYS A 171 6.93 -12.80 -18.17
N LYS A 172 7.71 -12.01 -18.91
CA LYS A 172 9.13 -11.79 -18.60
C LYS A 172 9.31 -11.05 -17.28
N PHE A 173 8.50 -10.01 -17.05
CA PHE A 173 8.49 -9.27 -15.79
C PHE A 173 8.22 -10.19 -14.59
N LEU A 174 7.13 -10.98 -14.65
CA LEU A 174 6.75 -11.91 -13.57
C LEU A 174 7.85 -12.95 -13.30
N ALA A 175 8.43 -13.52 -14.35
CA ALA A 175 9.53 -14.48 -14.24
C ALA A 175 10.82 -13.85 -13.67
N GLY A 176 11.19 -12.64 -14.14
CA GLY A 176 12.38 -11.91 -13.69
C GLY A 176 12.27 -11.39 -12.26
N LEU A 177 11.06 -11.04 -11.82
CA LEU A 177 10.79 -10.65 -10.44
C LEU A 177 11.07 -11.80 -9.46
N GLY A 178 10.64 -13.02 -9.82
CA GLY A 178 10.89 -14.24 -9.05
C GLY A 178 10.09 -14.33 -7.75
N TYR A 179 9.06 -13.51 -7.57
CA TYR A 179 8.16 -13.57 -6.41
C TYR A 179 6.99 -14.52 -6.68
N PRO A 180 6.53 -15.33 -5.71
CA PRO A 180 5.29 -16.07 -5.83
C PRO A 180 4.14 -15.13 -6.19
N HIS A 181 3.34 -15.49 -7.19
CA HIS A 181 2.25 -14.67 -7.67
C HIS A 181 1.10 -15.50 -8.23
N TRP A 182 -0.10 -14.93 -8.20
CA TRP A 182 -1.33 -15.54 -8.71
C TRP A 182 -2.10 -14.48 -9.50
N ASP A 183 -2.55 -14.85 -10.69
CA ASP A 183 -3.46 -14.03 -11.51
C ASP A 183 -4.87 -14.12 -10.92
N GLU A 184 -5.36 -13.02 -10.39
CA GLU A 184 -6.69 -12.88 -9.79
C GLU A 184 -7.68 -12.13 -10.71
N SER A 185 -7.29 -11.81 -11.96
CA SER A 185 -8.11 -11.03 -12.90
C SER A 185 -9.46 -11.68 -13.20
N ASN A 186 -9.58 -12.99 -13.03
CA ASN A 186 -10.83 -13.73 -13.18
C ASN A 186 -11.52 -14.09 -11.87
N ASN A 187 -10.97 -13.68 -10.73
CA ASN A 187 -11.53 -13.97 -9.43
C ASN A 187 -12.92 -13.34 -9.27
N PRO A 188 -13.94 -14.10 -8.80
CA PRO A 188 -15.29 -13.56 -8.60
C PRO A 188 -15.35 -12.37 -7.65
N ALA A 189 -14.56 -12.36 -6.58
CA ALA A 189 -14.51 -11.25 -5.64
C ALA A 189 -13.98 -9.97 -6.30
N TYR A 190 -12.95 -10.08 -7.16
CA TYR A 190 -12.47 -8.95 -7.94
C TYR A 190 -13.58 -8.38 -8.82
N LYS A 191 -14.26 -9.24 -9.61
CA LYS A 191 -15.34 -8.82 -10.50
C LYS A 191 -16.54 -8.18 -9.79
N LEU A 192 -16.84 -8.61 -8.57
CA LEU A 192 -17.96 -8.09 -7.79
C LEU A 192 -17.64 -6.76 -7.10
N PHE A 193 -16.42 -6.58 -6.61
CA PHE A 193 -16.11 -5.49 -5.68
C PHE A 193 -15.08 -4.49 -6.19
N LEU A 194 -14.22 -4.83 -7.14
CA LEU A 194 -13.08 -4.01 -7.55
C LEU A 194 -13.04 -3.70 -9.06
N ALA A 195 -13.62 -4.53 -9.92
CA ALA A 195 -13.66 -4.35 -11.38
C ALA A 195 -14.84 -3.50 -11.85
#